data_d723718b692b164241d7e2816f94d54e
#
_entry.id   d723718b692b164241d7e2816f94d54e
#
_cell.length_a   1.000
_cell.length_b   1.000
_cell.length_c   1.000
_cell.angle_alpha   90.00
_cell.angle_beta   90.00
_cell.angle_gamma   90.00
#
_symmetry.space_group_name_H-M   'P 1'
#
loop_
_entity.id
_entity.type
_entity.pdbx_description
1 polymer ?
#
loop_
_entity_poly.entity_id
_entity_poly.type
_entity_poly.pdbx_seq_one_letter_code
_entity_poly.pdbx_strand_id
1 'polypeptide(L)'
;MVKKLISILVSTRLTAFLFISFSLAMAIGTFIESFYGTDASKILVYNATWFEIMMLLFVVNFAYNIKRYSLLRKEKLAVLILHISWILIIVGAGITRYIGYEGIMPIREGANSNQFLSTDTYVTVLVDGEINGQPRRKMLEKKVLFSEATDFHNKLEILSNFEEF
;
A
#
# COMPACT_ATOMS: atom_id res chain seq x y z
N MET A 1 -6.64 -28.34 16.33
CA MET A 1 -6.56 -26.85 16.24
C MET A 1 -6.54 -26.36 14.80
N VAL A 2 -5.63 -26.80 13.94
CA VAL A 2 -5.47 -26.32 12.55
C VAL A 2 -6.76 -26.43 11.72
N LYS A 3 -7.48 -27.54 11.77
CA LYS A 3 -8.76 -27.72 11.02
C LYS A 3 -9.84 -26.73 11.42
N LYS A 4 -9.91 -26.33 12.70
CA LYS A 4 -10.87 -25.33 13.19
C LYS A 4 -10.50 -23.93 12.71
N LEU A 5 -9.21 -23.59 12.71
CA LEU A 5 -8.71 -22.32 12.19
C LEU A 5 -9.02 -22.17 10.69
N ILE A 6 -8.71 -23.20 9.90
CA ILE A 6 -9.03 -23.22 8.46
C ILE A 6 -10.53 -23.04 8.24
N SER A 7 -11.39 -23.72 9.02
CA SER A 7 -12.85 -23.59 8.85
C SER A 7 -13.36 -22.17 9.12
N ILE A 8 -12.72 -21.43 9.99
CA ILE A 8 -13.03 -20.00 10.25
C ILE A 8 -12.57 -19.15 9.07
N LEU A 9 -11.32 -19.32 8.64
CA LEU A 9 -10.73 -18.54 7.53
C LEU A 9 -11.51 -18.66 6.22
N VAL A 10 -12.20 -19.78 6.00
CA VAL A 10 -12.95 -20.05 4.77
C VAL A 10 -14.46 -19.90 4.93
N SER A 11 -14.91 -19.34 6.03
CA SER A 11 -16.35 -19.19 6.28
C SER A 11 -16.91 -17.94 5.58
N THR A 12 -18.14 -18.04 5.05
CA THR A 12 -18.89 -16.90 4.52
C THR A 12 -19.21 -15.84 5.59
N ARG A 13 -19.24 -16.24 6.87
CA ARG A 13 -19.39 -15.30 7.98
C ARG A 13 -18.17 -14.38 8.10
N LEU A 14 -16.96 -14.95 7.92
CA LEU A 14 -15.74 -14.15 7.87
C LEU A 14 -15.76 -13.21 6.66
N THR A 15 -16.20 -13.67 5.49
CA THR A 15 -16.35 -12.82 4.31
C THR A 15 -17.24 -11.61 4.61
N ALA A 16 -18.40 -11.82 5.20
CA ALA A 16 -19.32 -10.74 5.57
C ALA A 16 -18.68 -9.76 6.58
N PHE A 17 -18.00 -10.29 7.60
CA PHE A 17 -17.27 -9.48 8.58
C PHE A 17 -16.17 -8.65 7.93
N LEU A 18 -15.40 -9.24 7.03
CA LEU A 18 -14.34 -8.53 6.30
C LEU A 18 -14.91 -7.41 5.43
N PHE A 19 -16.04 -7.60 4.75
CA PHE A 19 -16.69 -6.55 3.97
C PHE A 19 -17.18 -5.39 4.83
N ILE A 20 -17.79 -5.68 5.99
CA ILE A 20 -18.21 -4.62 6.92
C ILE A 20 -16.98 -3.86 7.43
N SER A 21 -15.94 -4.58 7.85
CA SER A 21 -14.70 -3.95 8.33
C SER A 21 -14.01 -3.11 7.25
N PHE A 22 -14.00 -3.59 6.01
CA PHE A 22 -13.47 -2.85 4.86
C PHE A 22 -14.27 -1.58 4.58
N SER A 23 -15.60 -1.66 4.57
CA SER A 23 -16.48 -0.49 4.37
C SER A 23 -16.28 0.55 5.47
N LEU A 24 -16.14 0.13 6.72
CA LEU A 24 -15.84 1.02 7.84
C LEU A 24 -14.46 1.65 7.71
N ALA A 25 -13.44 0.86 7.33
CA ALA A 25 -12.09 1.35 7.10
C ALA A 25 -12.05 2.43 6.00
N MET A 26 -12.77 2.18 4.89
CA MET A 26 -12.89 3.16 3.79
C MET A 26 -13.60 4.44 4.24
N ALA A 27 -14.69 4.32 4.99
CA ALA A 27 -15.41 5.47 5.54
C ALA A 27 -14.51 6.29 6.48
N ILE A 28 -13.82 5.63 7.43
CA ILE A 28 -12.89 6.28 8.35
C ILE A 28 -11.74 6.94 7.57
N GLY A 29 -11.16 6.25 6.60
CA GLY A 29 -10.10 6.79 5.75
C GLY A 29 -10.53 8.05 5.01
N THR A 30 -11.74 8.07 4.44
CA THR A 30 -12.31 9.25 3.75
C THR A 30 -12.52 10.43 4.72
N PHE A 31 -13.00 10.18 5.93
CA PHE A 31 -13.12 11.26 6.93
C PHE A 31 -11.76 11.80 7.36
N ILE A 32 -10.80 10.92 7.62
CA ILE A 32 -9.42 11.34 7.95
C ILE A 32 -8.83 12.17 6.81
N GLU A 33 -9.01 11.74 5.57
CA GLU A 33 -8.53 12.48 4.39
C GLU A 33 -9.15 13.86 4.28
N SER A 34 -10.46 13.98 4.55
CA SER A 34 -11.17 15.25 4.50
C SER A 34 -10.71 16.25 5.55
N PHE A 35 -10.32 15.80 6.76
CA PHE A 35 -9.91 16.68 7.86
C PHE A 35 -8.40 16.90 7.94
N TYR A 36 -7.60 15.90 7.58
CA TYR A 36 -6.14 15.87 7.84
C TYR A 36 -5.31 15.62 6.58
N GLY A 37 -5.96 15.52 5.41
CA GLY A 37 -5.30 15.32 4.12
C GLY A 37 -4.95 13.86 3.81
N THR A 38 -4.53 13.64 2.56
CA THR A 38 -4.30 12.31 1.97
C THR A 38 -3.18 11.54 2.69
N ASP A 39 -2.12 12.22 3.12
CA ASP A 39 -0.99 11.55 3.79
C ASP A 39 -1.38 10.98 5.14
N ALA A 40 -2.27 11.66 5.89
CA ALA A 40 -2.82 11.14 7.13
C ALA A 40 -3.62 9.85 6.91
N SER A 41 -4.49 9.83 5.91
CA SER A 41 -5.30 8.64 5.58
C SER A 41 -4.42 7.48 5.08
N LYS A 42 -3.37 7.77 4.31
CA LYS A 42 -2.37 6.77 3.90
C LYS A 42 -1.68 6.16 5.13
N ILE A 43 -1.19 6.97 6.07
CA ILE A 43 -0.48 6.49 7.26
C ILE A 43 -1.38 5.67 8.18
N LEU A 44 -2.57 6.19 8.50
CA LEU A 44 -3.41 5.63 9.56
C LEU A 44 -4.27 4.46 9.10
N VAL A 45 -4.64 4.43 7.81
CA VAL A 45 -5.55 3.43 7.25
C VAL A 45 -4.91 2.63 6.14
N TYR A 46 -4.67 3.25 4.98
CA TYR A 46 -4.36 2.51 3.76
C TYR A 46 -3.00 1.82 3.78
N ASN A 47 -1.99 2.41 4.44
CA ASN A 47 -0.65 1.82 4.60
C ASN A 47 -0.46 1.10 5.95
N ALA A 48 -1.50 1.03 6.78
CA ALA A 48 -1.40 0.36 8.06
C ALA A 48 -1.36 -1.17 7.89
N THR A 49 -0.53 -1.84 8.70
CA THR A 49 -0.35 -3.30 8.67
C THR A 49 -1.66 -4.06 8.90
N TRP A 50 -2.56 -3.51 9.75
CA TRP A 50 -3.87 -4.14 9.98
C TRP A 50 -4.73 -4.18 8.71
N PHE A 51 -4.65 -3.14 7.86
CA PHE A 51 -5.36 -3.08 6.60
C PHE A 51 -4.79 -4.09 5.58
N GLU A 52 -3.46 -4.24 5.54
CA GLU A 52 -2.80 -5.28 4.74
C GLU A 52 -3.23 -6.69 5.13
N ILE A 53 -3.24 -6.98 6.44
CA ILE A 53 -3.70 -8.28 6.95
C ILE A 53 -5.15 -8.54 6.53
N MET A 54 -6.01 -7.53 6.61
CA MET A 54 -7.39 -7.63 6.17
C MET A 54 -7.50 -7.96 4.67
N MET A 55 -6.72 -7.29 3.82
CA MET A 55 -6.66 -7.58 2.37
C MET A 55 -6.16 -8.99 2.09
N LEU A 56 -5.12 -9.43 2.79
CA LEU A 56 -4.61 -10.80 2.67
C LEU A 56 -5.67 -11.83 3.06
N LEU A 57 -6.41 -11.58 4.14
CA LEU A 57 -7.50 -12.44 4.57
C LEU A 57 -8.61 -12.54 3.51
N PHE A 58 -8.93 -11.44 2.81
CA PHE A 58 -9.85 -11.48 1.68
C PHE A 58 -9.35 -12.40 0.57
N VAL A 59 -8.11 -12.25 0.13
CA VAL A 59 -7.52 -13.07 -0.94
C VAL A 59 -7.60 -14.55 -0.57
N VAL A 60 -7.17 -14.92 0.64
CA VAL A 60 -7.19 -16.30 1.13
C VAL A 60 -8.63 -16.83 1.19
N ASN A 61 -9.55 -16.04 1.73
CA ASN A 61 -10.96 -16.43 1.85
C ASN A 61 -11.61 -16.64 0.48
N PHE A 62 -11.43 -15.70 -0.46
CA PHE A 62 -11.99 -15.81 -1.80
C PHE A 62 -11.39 -16.95 -2.60
N ALA A 63 -10.07 -17.11 -2.60
CA ALA A 63 -9.38 -18.19 -3.29
C ALA A 63 -9.86 -19.59 -2.82
N TYR A 64 -10.00 -19.75 -1.50
CA TYR A 64 -10.50 -21.00 -0.95
C TYR A 64 -11.98 -21.24 -1.28
N ASN A 65 -12.81 -20.21 -1.25
CA ASN A 65 -14.24 -20.32 -1.56
C ASN A 65 -14.47 -20.70 -3.03
N ILE A 66 -13.60 -20.32 -3.97
CA ILE A 66 -13.64 -20.81 -5.36
C ILE A 66 -13.63 -22.35 -5.40
N LYS A 67 -12.71 -22.95 -4.63
CA LYS A 67 -12.60 -24.41 -4.55
C LYS A 67 -13.76 -25.03 -3.76
N ARG A 68 -14.10 -24.47 -2.59
CA ARG A 68 -15.13 -25.00 -1.68
C ARG A 68 -16.50 -25.08 -2.33
N TYR A 69 -16.90 -24.06 -3.08
CA TYR A 69 -18.22 -23.98 -3.71
C TYR A 69 -18.21 -24.50 -5.17
N SER A 70 -17.07 -25.07 -5.62
CA SER A 70 -16.89 -25.57 -7.00
C SER A 70 -17.32 -24.53 -8.03
N LEU A 71 -16.79 -23.29 -7.89
CA LEU A 71 -17.18 -22.15 -8.73
C LEU A 71 -16.68 -22.29 -10.18
N LEU A 72 -15.74 -23.22 -10.46
CA LEU A 72 -15.23 -23.50 -11.81
C LEU A 72 -16.26 -24.16 -12.74
N ARG A 73 -17.46 -24.52 -12.24
CA ARG A 73 -18.53 -25.06 -13.05
C ARG A 73 -19.17 -23.99 -13.92
N LYS A 74 -19.56 -24.32 -15.16
CA LYS A 74 -20.14 -23.40 -16.12
C LYS A 74 -21.36 -22.64 -15.61
N GLU A 75 -22.18 -23.27 -14.78
CA GLU A 75 -23.38 -22.69 -14.19
C GLU A 75 -23.07 -21.59 -13.14
N LYS A 76 -21.82 -21.53 -12.66
CA LYS A 76 -21.37 -20.60 -11.61
C LYS A 76 -20.35 -19.56 -12.09
N LEU A 77 -20.15 -19.43 -13.39
CA LEU A 77 -19.14 -18.53 -13.96
C LEU A 77 -19.28 -17.08 -13.51
N ALA A 78 -20.51 -16.56 -13.37
CA ALA A 78 -20.72 -15.20 -12.89
C ALA A 78 -20.13 -14.99 -11.48
N VAL A 79 -20.38 -15.94 -10.57
CA VAL A 79 -19.84 -15.89 -9.20
C VAL A 79 -18.32 -16.08 -9.20
N LEU A 80 -17.79 -16.93 -10.07
CA LEU A 80 -16.35 -17.12 -10.24
C LEU A 80 -15.67 -15.81 -10.68
N ILE A 81 -16.23 -15.14 -11.69
CA ILE A 81 -15.71 -13.87 -12.18
C ILE A 81 -15.66 -12.82 -11.07
N LEU A 82 -16.72 -12.71 -10.25
CA LEU A 82 -16.73 -11.80 -9.09
C LEU A 82 -15.58 -12.09 -8.11
N HIS A 83 -15.33 -13.38 -7.79
CA HIS A 83 -14.25 -13.75 -6.88
C HIS A 83 -12.87 -13.43 -7.47
N ILE A 84 -12.66 -13.75 -8.74
CA ILE A 84 -11.40 -13.49 -9.43
C ILE A 84 -11.17 -11.98 -9.56
N SER A 85 -12.19 -11.21 -9.95
CA SER A 85 -12.10 -9.75 -10.08
C SER A 85 -11.70 -9.09 -8.76
N TRP A 86 -12.29 -9.52 -7.63
CA TRP A 86 -11.91 -9.00 -6.33
C TRP A 86 -10.46 -9.31 -5.97
N ILE A 87 -10.01 -10.53 -6.21
CA ILE A 87 -8.60 -10.92 -6.01
C ILE A 87 -7.69 -10.06 -6.88
N LEU A 88 -8.02 -9.86 -8.16
CA LEU A 88 -7.22 -9.04 -9.08
C LEU A 88 -7.15 -7.57 -8.64
N ILE A 89 -8.25 -7.01 -8.12
CA ILE A 89 -8.26 -5.65 -7.56
C ILE A 89 -7.29 -5.55 -6.38
N ILE A 90 -7.32 -6.49 -5.45
CA ILE A 90 -6.41 -6.49 -4.29
C ILE A 90 -4.95 -6.66 -4.72
N VAL A 91 -4.68 -7.55 -5.67
CA VAL A 91 -3.32 -7.74 -6.22
C VAL A 91 -2.85 -6.47 -6.94
N GLY A 92 -3.72 -5.83 -7.73
CA GLY A 92 -3.44 -4.56 -8.38
C GLY A 92 -3.13 -3.44 -7.37
N ALA A 93 -3.91 -3.33 -6.31
CA ALA A 93 -3.65 -2.40 -5.21
C ALA A 93 -2.29 -2.65 -4.53
N GLY A 94 -1.91 -3.93 -4.35
CA GLY A 94 -0.60 -4.31 -3.86
C GLY A 94 0.53 -3.87 -4.80
N ILE A 95 0.38 -4.08 -6.11
CA ILE A 95 1.37 -3.64 -7.12
C ILE A 95 1.53 -2.11 -7.07
N THR A 96 0.43 -1.37 -7.07
CA THR A 96 0.47 0.09 -7.00
C THR A 96 1.17 0.57 -5.71
N ARG A 97 0.89 -0.08 -4.59
CA ARG A 97 1.46 0.30 -3.29
C ARG A 97 2.97 0.06 -3.20
N TYR A 98 3.48 -1.07 -3.70
CA TYR A 98 4.87 -1.48 -3.50
C TYR A 98 5.78 -1.19 -4.68
N ILE A 99 5.23 -1.05 -5.89
CA ILE A 99 6.00 -0.92 -7.13
C ILE A 99 5.62 0.35 -7.88
N GLY A 100 4.40 0.88 -7.65
CA GLY A 100 3.88 2.04 -8.36
C GLY A 100 4.64 3.33 -8.03
N TYR A 101 4.77 4.19 -9.05
CA TYR A 101 5.23 5.57 -8.93
C TYR A 101 4.08 6.49 -9.31
N GLU A 102 3.81 7.48 -8.47
CA GLU A 102 2.77 8.48 -8.72
C GLU A 102 3.40 9.87 -8.92
N GLY A 103 2.86 10.63 -9.87
CA GLY A 103 3.34 11.97 -10.14
C GLY A 103 2.44 12.73 -11.07
N ILE A 104 2.71 14.04 -11.19
CA ILE A 104 1.97 14.97 -12.04
C ILE A 104 2.88 15.38 -13.19
N MET A 105 2.36 15.30 -14.43
CA MET A 105 3.05 15.77 -15.64
C MET A 105 2.30 16.99 -16.20
N PRO A 106 2.66 18.22 -15.79
CA PRO A 106 2.04 19.42 -16.35
C PRO A 106 2.57 19.68 -17.77
N ILE A 107 1.72 19.57 -18.77
CA ILE A 107 2.05 19.87 -20.18
C ILE A 107 1.22 21.06 -20.62
N ARG A 108 1.88 22.15 -21.07
CA ARG A 108 1.21 23.31 -21.66
C ARG A 108 0.79 23.00 -23.08
N GLU A 109 -0.25 23.65 -23.56
CA GLU A 109 -0.70 23.52 -24.96
C GLU A 109 0.46 23.79 -25.94
N GLY A 110 0.64 22.87 -26.90
CA GLY A 110 1.73 22.95 -27.88
C GLY A 110 3.12 22.56 -27.39
N ALA A 111 3.28 22.18 -26.12
CA ALA A 111 4.55 21.71 -25.54
C ALA A 111 4.59 20.20 -25.38
N ASN A 112 5.79 19.65 -25.22
CA ASN A 112 6.04 18.25 -24.89
C ASN A 112 6.79 18.18 -23.56
N SER A 113 6.57 17.12 -22.78
CA SER A 113 7.33 16.84 -21.56
C SER A 113 7.69 15.35 -21.52
N ASN A 114 8.91 15.05 -21.09
CA ASN A 114 9.39 13.71 -20.79
C ASN A 114 9.70 13.54 -19.27
N GLN A 115 9.28 14.52 -18.46
CA GLN A 115 9.51 14.54 -17.02
C GLN A 115 8.18 14.65 -16.31
N PHE A 116 8.07 14.02 -15.15
CA PHE A 116 6.96 14.19 -14.23
C PHE A 116 7.47 14.56 -12.83
N LEU A 117 6.65 15.28 -12.09
CA LEU A 117 6.92 15.66 -10.72
C LEU A 117 6.32 14.61 -9.79
N SER A 118 7.15 13.97 -8.97
CA SER A 118 6.67 13.02 -7.96
C SER A 118 5.77 13.74 -6.95
N THR A 119 4.68 13.10 -6.56
CA THR A 119 3.83 13.55 -5.44
C THR A 119 4.38 13.13 -4.08
N ASP A 120 5.40 12.26 -4.08
CA ASP A 120 6.05 11.80 -2.86
C ASP A 120 7.02 12.84 -2.30
N THR A 121 7.05 12.96 -0.97
CA THR A 121 8.02 13.79 -0.26
C THR A 121 9.29 12.99 0.01
N TYR A 122 10.44 13.59 -0.34
CA TYR A 122 11.75 12.99 -0.11
C TYR A 122 12.57 13.84 0.85
N VAL A 123 13.25 13.18 1.78
CA VAL A 123 14.29 13.81 2.60
C VAL A 123 15.62 13.47 1.99
N THR A 124 16.35 14.50 1.55
CA THR A 124 17.69 14.38 0.97
C THR A 124 18.71 14.84 2.01
N VAL A 125 19.63 13.95 2.37
CA VAL A 125 20.75 14.25 3.26
C VAL A 125 22.03 14.24 2.46
N LEU A 126 22.75 15.36 2.52
CA LEU A 126 24.07 15.50 1.90
C LEU A 126 25.13 15.31 2.98
N VAL A 127 25.99 14.32 2.78
CA VAL A 127 27.13 14.05 3.66
C VAL A 127 28.40 14.41 2.91
N ASP A 128 29.11 15.41 3.40
CA ASP A 128 30.40 15.81 2.87
C ASP A 128 31.51 15.17 3.72
N GLY A 129 32.44 14.52 3.06
CA GLY A 129 33.57 13.85 3.69
C GLY A 129 34.83 13.94 2.84
N GLU A 130 35.95 13.45 3.34
CA GLU A 130 37.24 13.46 2.67
C GLU A 130 37.80 12.03 2.61
N ILE A 131 38.13 11.56 1.40
CA ILE A 131 38.72 10.24 1.19
C ILE A 131 40.07 10.43 0.46
N ASN A 132 41.16 9.96 1.07
CA ASN A 132 42.49 10.09 0.53
C ASN A 132 42.87 11.54 0.15
N GLY A 133 42.44 12.53 0.94
CA GLY A 133 42.69 13.95 0.71
C GLY A 133 41.84 14.57 -0.41
N GLN A 134 40.86 13.85 -0.95
CA GLN A 134 39.90 14.39 -1.94
C GLN A 134 38.50 14.57 -1.33
N PRO A 135 37.89 15.75 -1.49
CA PRO A 135 36.53 15.97 -1.01
C PRO A 135 35.55 15.07 -1.77
N ARG A 136 34.71 14.36 -1.04
CA ARG A 136 33.64 13.52 -1.56
C ARG A 136 32.31 13.92 -0.95
N ARG A 137 31.25 13.91 -1.77
CA ARG A 137 29.87 14.13 -1.35
C ARG A 137 29.05 12.91 -1.64
N LYS A 138 28.37 12.38 -0.61
CA LYS A 138 27.37 11.32 -0.72
C LYS A 138 25.99 11.92 -0.51
N MET A 139 25.07 11.64 -1.42
CA MET A 139 23.66 12.01 -1.33
C MET A 139 22.86 10.79 -0.95
N LEU A 140 22.11 10.90 0.16
CA LEU A 140 21.18 9.90 0.63
C LEU A 140 19.77 10.45 0.49
N GLU A 141 18.91 9.73 -0.19
CA GLU A 141 17.54 10.13 -0.43
C GLU A 141 16.58 9.08 0.12
N LYS A 142 15.60 9.51 0.92
CA LYS A 142 14.60 8.62 1.51
C LYS A 142 13.21 9.21 1.34
N LYS A 143 12.29 8.41 0.78
CA LYS A 143 10.86 8.73 0.73
C LYS A 143 10.27 8.70 2.14
N VAL A 144 9.55 9.74 2.53
CA VAL A 144 8.94 9.90 3.85
C VAL A 144 7.52 10.43 3.69
N LEU A 145 6.59 9.88 4.47
CA LEU A 145 5.24 10.42 4.60
C LEU A 145 5.16 11.26 5.86
N PHE A 146 4.82 12.55 5.72
CA PHE A 146 4.60 13.46 6.83
C PHE A 146 3.11 13.79 6.94
N SER A 147 2.58 13.80 8.18
CA SER A 147 1.24 14.27 8.46
C SER A 147 1.20 15.01 9.79
N GLU A 148 0.51 16.15 9.82
CA GLU A 148 0.27 16.94 11.04
C GLU A 148 -0.64 16.19 12.04
N ALA A 149 -1.46 15.25 11.56
CA ALA A 149 -2.38 14.48 12.41
C ALA A 149 -1.70 13.38 13.23
N THR A 150 -0.44 13.12 12.93
CA THR A 150 0.29 12.04 13.58
C THR A 150 1.47 12.62 14.32
N ASP A 151 1.38 12.72 15.66
CA ASP A 151 2.52 12.99 16.57
C ASP A 151 3.53 11.83 16.54
N PHE A 152 3.78 11.30 15.35
CA PHE A 152 4.73 10.22 15.20
C PHE A 152 6.14 10.77 15.31
N HIS A 153 6.83 10.26 16.30
CA HIS A 153 8.27 10.14 16.31
C HIS A 153 8.68 9.27 15.11
N ASN A 154 8.62 9.86 13.91
CA ASN A 154 9.24 9.26 12.73
C ASN A 154 10.74 9.22 13.01
N LYS A 155 11.23 8.10 13.60
CA LYS A 155 12.65 7.81 13.64
C LYS A 155 13.09 7.68 12.19
N LEU A 156 13.68 8.73 11.68
CA LEU A 156 14.42 8.71 10.44
C LEU A 156 15.73 7.97 10.72
N GLU A 157 15.69 6.64 10.78
CA GLU A 157 16.90 5.82 10.77
C GLU A 157 17.49 5.88 9.36
N ILE A 158 18.39 6.81 9.17
CA ILE A 158 19.29 6.82 8.01
C ILE A 158 20.43 5.88 8.38
N LEU A 159 20.26 4.60 8.07
CA LEU A 159 21.36 3.63 8.11
C LEU A 159 22.32 3.98 6.97
N SER A 160 23.26 4.85 7.23
CA SER A 160 24.44 5.02 6.39
C SER A 160 25.47 3.99 6.86
N ASN A 161 25.73 2.97 6.05
CA ASN A 161 26.97 2.21 6.19
C ASN A 161 28.13 3.16 5.89
N PHE A 162 28.77 3.69 6.94
CA PHE A 162 29.95 4.54 6.81
C PHE A 162 31.20 3.77 6.38
N GLU A 163 31.10 2.44 6.26
CA GLU A 163 32.20 1.57 5.81
C GLU A 163 32.52 1.63 4.31
N GLU A 164 31.71 2.36 3.51
CA GLU A 164 31.95 2.56 2.07
C GLU A 164 32.31 4.02 1.71
N PHE A 165 33.01 4.69 2.60
CA PHE A 165 33.71 5.92 2.23
C PHE A 165 35.14 5.63 1.86
#